data_b932497ea2af4bb14898a9865d4e38ce
#
_entry.id   b932497ea2af4bb14898a9865d4e38ce
#
_cell.length_a   1.000
_cell.length_b   1.000
_cell.length_c   1.000
_cell.angle_alpha   90.00
_cell.angle_beta   90.00
_cell.angle_gamma   90.00
#
_symmetry.space_group_name_H-M   'P 1'
#
loop_
_entity.id
_entity.type
_entity.pdbx_description
1 polymer ?
#
loop_
_entity_poly.entity_id
_entity_poly.type
_entity_poly.pdbx_seq_one_letter_code
_entity_poly.pdbx_strand_id
1 'polypeptide(L)'
;MQAIAYLVCGMIVGAAIYSAMVLDQTSRIADQNYQLKEQLNLTESQLLADRRVTVIRSIVVFVLEPDGKKQKMSTVQETDIKNRLEKDLSILKGRSVYDIGSDAQLVRKLLENKTYTGVAEQDVTVRIKTMLAADSVLQVWAEAELKPPQ
;
A
#
# COMPACT_ATOMS: atom_id res chain seq x y z
N MET A 1 -73.07 8.22 32.30
CA MET A 1 -72.57 6.90 31.85
C MET A 1 -71.98 6.93 30.44
N GLN A 2 -72.63 7.57 29.47
CA GLN A 2 -72.13 7.62 28.05
C GLN A 2 -70.79 8.35 27.92
N ALA A 3 -70.54 9.44 28.62
CA ALA A 3 -69.31 10.19 28.55
C ALA A 3 -68.08 9.39 28.96
N ILE A 4 -68.22 8.53 29.97
CA ILE A 4 -67.14 7.66 30.46
C ILE A 4 -66.78 6.59 29.42
N ALA A 5 -67.79 6.04 28.75
CA ALA A 5 -67.56 5.05 27.69
C ALA A 5 -66.78 5.64 26.48
N TYR A 6 -67.05 6.87 26.09
CA TYR A 6 -66.32 7.55 25.00
C TYR A 6 -64.87 7.86 25.43
N LEU A 7 -64.64 8.20 26.70
CA LEU A 7 -63.28 8.48 27.20
C LEU A 7 -62.44 7.21 27.23
N VAL A 8 -63.01 6.09 27.67
CA VAL A 8 -62.30 4.80 27.69
C VAL A 8 -62.04 4.32 26.26
N CYS A 9 -62.99 4.45 25.34
CA CYS A 9 -62.80 4.08 23.94
C CYS A 9 -61.71 4.90 23.26
N GLY A 10 -61.66 6.22 23.52
CA GLY A 10 -60.62 7.11 23.03
C GLY A 10 -59.22 6.76 23.55
N MET A 11 -59.14 6.33 24.81
CA MET A 11 -57.90 5.90 25.43
C MET A 11 -57.33 4.61 24.81
N ILE A 12 -58.17 3.64 24.52
CA ILE A 12 -57.83 2.38 23.87
C ILE A 12 -57.31 2.63 22.43
N VAL A 13 -58.06 3.43 21.66
CA VAL A 13 -57.68 3.78 20.30
C VAL A 13 -56.38 4.58 20.25
N GLY A 14 -56.21 5.54 21.15
CA GLY A 14 -54.95 6.31 21.29
C GLY A 14 -53.75 5.44 21.63
N ALA A 15 -53.91 4.49 22.56
CA ALA A 15 -52.86 3.56 22.91
C ALA A 15 -52.45 2.62 21.75
N ALA A 16 -53.47 2.17 20.98
CA ALA A 16 -53.21 1.31 19.80
C ALA A 16 -52.42 2.05 18.70
N ILE A 17 -52.80 3.29 18.40
CA ILE A 17 -52.10 4.12 17.39
C ILE A 17 -50.66 4.42 17.86
N TYR A 18 -50.50 4.79 19.16
CA TYR A 18 -49.18 5.06 19.71
C TYR A 18 -48.28 3.84 19.64
N SER A 19 -48.77 2.66 20.02
CA SER A 19 -48.02 1.39 19.95
C SER A 19 -47.60 1.06 18.50
N ALA A 20 -48.47 1.25 17.55
CA ALA A 20 -48.14 1.02 16.14
C ALA A 20 -47.05 1.96 15.62
N MET A 21 -47.08 3.23 16.04
CA MET A 21 -46.10 4.23 15.65
C MET A 21 -44.73 3.96 16.28
N VAL A 22 -44.68 3.54 17.54
CA VAL A 22 -43.41 3.19 18.24
C VAL A 22 -42.80 1.96 17.61
N LEU A 23 -43.57 0.94 17.29
CA LEU A 23 -43.07 -0.27 16.63
C LEU A 23 -42.46 0.02 15.25
N ASP A 24 -43.09 0.88 14.46
CA ASP A 24 -42.57 1.29 13.13
C ASP A 24 -41.25 2.05 13.26
N GLN A 25 -41.14 2.97 14.22
CA GLN A 25 -39.91 3.70 14.50
C GLN A 25 -38.78 2.78 14.95
N THR A 26 -39.10 1.82 15.85
CA THR A 26 -38.08 0.87 16.35
C THR A 26 -37.56 -0.03 15.24
N SER A 27 -38.45 -0.50 14.34
CA SER A 27 -38.06 -1.29 13.18
C SER A 27 -37.13 -0.52 12.25
N ARG A 28 -37.47 0.75 11.95
CA ARG A 28 -36.62 1.61 11.08
C ARG A 28 -35.25 1.86 11.68
N ILE A 29 -35.14 2.07 12.98
CA ILE A 29 -33.86 2.25 13.67
C ILE A 29 -33.04 0.95 13.62
N ALA A 30 -33.67 -0.20 13.79
CA ALA A 30 -33.03 -1.48 13.69
C ALA A 30 -32.48 -1.73 12.27
N ASP A 31 -33.28 -1.44 11.25
CA ASP A 31 -32.86 -1.57 9.84
C ASP A 31 -31.71 -0.62 9.48
N GLN A 32 -31.77 0.62 9.94
CA GLN A 32 -30.67 1.58 9.73
C GLN A 32 -29.37 1.13 10.42
N ASN A 33 -29.47 0.61 11.65
CA ASN A 33 -28.30 0.05 12.34
C ASN A 33 -27.71 -1.16 11.61
N TYR A 34 -28.55 -2.00 11.04
CA TYR A 34 -28.11 -3.15 10.26
C TYR A 34 -27.38 -2.71 8.99
N GLN A 35 -27.97 -1.75 8.24
CA GLN A 35 -27.34 -1.19 7.05
C GLN A 35 -26.01 -0.49 7.34
N LEU A 36 -25.94 0.29 8.44
CA LEU A 36 -24.71 0.93 8.87
C LEU A 36 -23.60 -0.08 9.22
N LYS A 37 -23.97 -1.16 9.93
CA LYS A 37 -23.03 -2.24 10.24
C LYS A 37 -22.52 -2.95 9.00
N GLU A 38 -23.40 -3.21 8.03
CA GLU A 38 -23.03 -3.82 6.74
C GLU A 38 -22.10 -2.92 5.95
N GLN A 39 -22.38 -1.61 5.89
CA GLN A 39 -21.49 -0.63 5.25
C GLN A 39 -20.13 -0.55 5.94
N LEU A 40 -20.08 -0.58 7.28
CA LEU A 40 -18.82 -0.61 8.02
C LEU A 40 -18.01 -1.85 7.70
N ASN A 41 -18.63 -3.03 7.68
CA ASN A 41 -17.95 -4.28 7.35
C ASN A 41 -17.41 -4.28 5.91
N LEU A 42 -18.18 -3.75 4.96
CA LEU A 42 -17.73 -3.63 3.56
C LEU A 42 -16.56 -2.65 3.44
N THR A 43 -16.65 -1.49 4.10
CA THR A 43 -15.58 -0.48 4.09
C THR A 43 -14.32 -1.01 4.77
N GLU A 44 -14.46 -1.71 5.88
CA GLU A 44 -13.32 -2.34 6.58
C GLU A 44 -12.66 -3.42 5.71
N SER A 45 -13.46 -4.24 5.03
CA SER A 45 -12.95 -5.24 4.10
C SER A 45 -12.22 -4.62 2.92
N GLN A 46 -12.71 -3.50 2.39
CA GLN A 46 -12.06 -2.73 1.33
C GLN A 46 -10.73 -2.12 1.81
N LEU A 47 -10.72 -1.51 3.00
CA LEU A 47 -9.50 -0.96 3.60
C LEU A 47 -8.45 -2.03 3.88
N LEU A 48 -8.86 -3.22 4.30
CA LEU A 48 -7.95 -4.35 4.50
C LEU A 48 -7.42 -4.89 3.17
N ALA A 49 -8.22 -4.89 2.12
CA ALA A 49 -7.78 -5.25 0.77
C ALA A 49 -6.77 -4.23 0.23
N ASP A 50 -7.05 -2.93 0.36
CA ASP A 50 -6.14 -1.84 -0.05
C ASP A 50 -4.82 -1.87 0.74
N ARG A 51 -4.86 -2.15 2.03
CA ARG A 51 -3.64 -2.32 2.84
C ARG A 51 -2.75 -3.47 2.33
N ARG A 52 -3.33 -4.53 1.77
CA ARG A 52 -2.55 -5.65 1.20
C ARG A 52 -1.82 -5.26 -0.07
N VAL A 53 -2.34 -4.32 -0.84
CA VAL A 53 -1.71 -3.79 -2.06
C VAL A 53 -0.65 -2.73 -1.73
N THR A 54 -0.67 -2.18 -0.53
CA THR A 54 0.17 -1.06 -0.10
C THR A 54 1.56 -1.48 0.40
N VAL A 55 1.85 -2.77 0.48
CA VAL A 55 3.12 -3.29 1.00
C VAL A 55 3.98 -3.82 -0.15
N ILE A 56 5.27 -3.44 -0.16
CA ILE A 56 6.23 -3.94 -1.14
C ILE A 56 6.49 -5.43 -0.89
N ARG A 57 6.12 -6.24 -1.86
CA ARG A 57 6.34 -7.70 -1.83
C ARG A 57 7.55 -8.12 -2.63
N SER A 58 7.81 -7.45 -3.74
CA SER A 58 8.91 -7.77 -4.64
C SER A 58 9.67 -6.52 -5.05
N ILE A 59 10.94 -6.72 -5.38
CA ILE A 59 11.83 -5.67 -5.87
C ILE A 59 12.37 -6.15 -7.20
N VAL A 60 12.33 -5.28 -8.20
CA VAL A 60 12.89 -5.53 -9.53
C VAL A 60 13.92 -4.44 -9.81
N VAL A 61 15.14 -4.84 -10.09
CA VAL A 61 16.25 -3.93 -10.38
C VAL A 61 16.56 -3.94 -11.87
N PHE A 62 16.55 -2.75 -12.46
CA PHE A 62 17.02 -2.51 -13.83
C PHE A 62 18.36 -1.79 -13.77
N VAL A 63 19.37 -2.40 -14.37
CA VAL A 63 20.71 -1.80 -14.47
C VAL A 63 20.80 -1.09 -15.81
N LEU A 64 21.11 0.20 -15.77
CA LEU A 64 21.31 1.04 -16.94
C LEU A 64 22.80 1.30 -17.11
N GLU A 65 23.26 1.23 -18.35
CA GLU A 65 24.60 1.69 -18.70
C GLU A 65 24.60 3.22 -18.86
N PRO A 66 25.64 3.93 -18.39
CA PRO A 66 25.73 5.37 -18.58
C PRO A 66 25.90 5.72 -20.06
N ASP A 67 25.11 6.68 -20.52
CA ASP A 67 25.18 7.20 -21.88
C ASP A 67 26.58 7.74 -22.19
N GLY A 68 27.18 7.24 -23.26
CA GLY A 68 28.45 7.78 -23.81
C GLY A 68 29.73 7.07 -23.38
N LYS A 69 29.69 6.00 -22.57
CA LYS A 69 30.88 5.20 -22.28
C LYS A 69 30.99 3.96 -23.16
N LYS A 70 32.18 3.75 -23.76
CA LYS A 70 32.45 2.67 -24.69
C LYS A 70 32.54 1.27 -24.09
N GLN A 71 32.57 1.16 -22.76
CA GLN A 71 32.76 -0.11 -22.09
C GLN A 71 31.41 -0.70 -21.71
N LYS A 72 30.94 -1.65 -22.52
CA LYS A 72 29.73 -2.41 -22.22
C LYS A 72 29.98 -3.38 -21.07
N MET A 73 29.04 -3.42 -20.15
CA MET A 73 29.05 -4.35 -19.05
C MET A 73 28.77 -5.77 -19.55
N SER A 74 29.48 -6.75 -19.04
CA SER A 74 29.21 -8.15 -19.34
C SER A 74 27.89 -8.57 -18.66
N THR A 75 27.13 -9.48 -19.30
CA THR A 75 25.90 -10.04 -18.71
C THR A 75 26.12 -10.63 -17.32
N VAL A 76 27.32 -11.19 -17.08
CA VAL A 76 27.69 -11.72 -15.76
C VAL A 76 27.82 -10.60 -14.73
N GLN A 77 28.47 -9.49 -15.10
CA GLN A 77 28.63 -8.31 -14.23
C GLN A 77 27.26 -7.68 -13.91
N GLU A 78 26.42 -7.54 -14.92
CA GLU A 78 25.06 -7.02 -14.75
C GLU A 78 24.24 -7.87 -13.76
N THR A 79 24.30 -9.20 -13.91
CA THR A 79 23.57 -10.12 -13.04
C THR A 79 24.08 -10.08 -11.60
N ASP A 80 25.39 -10.00 -11.40
CA ASP A 80 25.98 -9.94 -10.05
C ASP A 80 25.63 -8.63 -9.35
N ILE A 81 25.69 -7.50 -10.05
CA ILE A 81 25.29 -6.19 -9.52
C ILE A 81 23.80 -6.20 -9.19
N LYS A 82 22.96 -6.74 -10.06
CA LYS A 82 21.53 -6.85 -9.86
C LYS A 82 21.20 -7.62 -8.58
N ASN A 83 21.84 -8.78 -8.37
CA ASN A 83 21.65 -9.61 -7.19
C ASN A 83 22.12 -8.90 -5.90
N ARG A 84 23.27 -8.22 -5.93
CA ARG A 84 23.77 -7.45 -4.79
C ARG A 84 22.90 -6.26 -4.46
N LEU A 85 22.43 -5.52 -5.44
CA LEU A 85 21.47 -4.42 -5.27
C LEU A 85 20.13 -4.91 -4.72
N GLU A 86 19.60 -6.00 -5.25
CA GLU A 86 18.36 -6.58 -4.76
C GLU A 86 18.47 -7.02 -3.29
N LYS A 87 19.62 -7.56 -2.90
CA LYS A 87 19.93 -7.91 -1.51
C LYS A 87 19.97 -6.67 -0.61
N ASP A 88 20.65 -5.61 -1.04
CA ASP A 88 20.75 -4.36 -0.28
C ASP A 88 19.36 -3.67 -0.16
N LEU A 89 18.55 -3.72 -1.20
CA LEU A 89 17.21 -3.18 -1.22
C LEU A 89 16.18 -4.06 -0.50
N SER A 90 16.54 -5.30 -0.16
CA SER A 90 15.60 -6.24 0.49
C SER A 90 15.02 -5.72 1.81
N ILE A 91 15.71 -4.78 2.46
CA ILE A 91 15.25 -4.08 3.67
C ILE A 91 13.95 -3.29 3.44
N LEU A 92 13.64 -2.96 2.18
CA LEU A 92 12.41 -2.29 1.81
C LEU A 92 11.22 -3.24 1.62
N LYS A 93 11.45 -4.56 1.54
CA LYS A 93 10.37 -5.55 1.50
C LYS A 93 9.59 -5.49 2.81
N GLY A 94 8.28 -5.48 2.72
CA GLY A 94 7.40 -5.34 3.88
C GLY A 94 7.09 -3.90 4.30
N ARG A 95 7.77 -2.90 3.72
CA ARG A 95 7.47 -1.49 3.96
C ARG A 95 6.25 -1.02 3.17
N SER A 96 5.57 -0.02 3.70
CA SER A 96 4.44 0.60 3.02
C SER A 96 4.91 1.41 1.80
N VAL A 97 4.16 1.31 0.70
CA VAL A 97 4.41 2.11 -0.51
C VAL A 97 4.31 3.62 -0.21
N TYR A 98 3.48 4.02 0.75
CA TYR A 98 3.32 5.43 1.13
C TYR A 98 4.52 5.98 1.90
N ASP A 99 5.22 5.14 2.66
CA ASP A 99 6.42 5.54 3.41
C ASP A 99 7.68 5.54 2.55
N ILE A 100 7.59 4.97 1.35
CA ILE A 100 8.73 4.83 0.44
C ILE A 100 9.32 6.16 0.01
N GLY A 101 8.54 7.24 0.02
CA GLY A 101 9.05 8.58 -0.34
C GLY A 101 10.18 9.03 0.58
N SER A 102 10.06 8.85 1.87
CA SER A 102 11.09 9.12 2.87
C SER A 102 12.18 8.05 2.88
N ASP A 103 11.79 6.79 2.83
CA ASP A 103 12.70 5.64 2.81
C ASP A 103 13.54 5.62 1.52
N ALA A 104 12.97 5.98 0.37
CA ALA A 104 13.69 6.07 -0.90
C ALA A 104 14.77 7.15 -0.90
N GLN A 105 14.52 8.29 -0.25
CA GLN A 105 15.55 9.32 -0.08
C GLN A 105 16.71 8.82 0.78
N LEU A 106 16.41 8.10 1.83
CA LEU A 106 17.41 7.53 2.73
C LEU A 106 18.21 6.43 2.01
N VAL A 107 17.53 5.53 1.30
CA VAL A 107 18.18 4.48 0.50
C VAL A 107 19.00 5.09 -0.64
N ARG A 108 18.50 6.13 -1.31
CA ARG A 108 19.27 6.86 -2.33
C ARG A 108 20.56 7.42 -1.75
N LYS A 109 20.52 8.06 -0.57
CA LYS A 109 21.71 8.56 0.10
C LYS A 109 22.68 7.45 0.52
N LEU A 110 22.18 6.31 1.00
CA LEU A 110 23.00 5.17 1.41
C LEU A 110 23.67 4.46 0.23
N LEU A 111 22.99 4.40 -0.91
CA LEU A 111 23.46 3.72 -2.12
C LEU A 111 24.04 4.70 -3.16
N GLU A 112 24.03 6.02 -2.87
CA GLU A 112 24.60 7.02 -3.75
C GLU A 112 26.12 6.84 -3.81
N ASN A 113 26.61 6.53 -5.03
CA ASN A 113 28.02 6.24 -5.30
C ASN A 113 28.59 5.02 -4.52
N LYS A 114 27.72 4.07 -4.13
CA LYS A 114 28.21 2.83 -3.53
C LYS A 114 29.04 2.05 -4.55
N THR A 115 30.26 1.72 -4.17
CA THR A 115 31.14 0.92 -5.00
C THR A 115 31.04 -0.55 -4.57
N TYR A 116 30.70 -1.41 -5.51
CA TYR A 116 30.74 -2.86 -5.34
C TYR A 116 32.08 -3.38 -5.85
N THR A 117 32.89 -3.91 -4.94
CA THR A 117 34.21 -4.45 -5.27
C THR A 117 34.11 -5.90 -5.72
N GLY A 118 35.01 -6.29 -6.65
CA GLY A 118 35.11 -7.68 -7.10
C GLY A 118 33.94 -8.17 -7.93
N VAL A 119 33.30 -7.31 -8.69
CA VAL A 119 32.27 -7.70 -9.68
C VAL A 119 33.01 -8.15 -10.96
N ALA A 120 33.21 -9.48 -11.11
CA ALA A 120 34.01 -10.06 -12.18
C ALA A 120 35.38 -9.35 -12.35
N GLU A 121 36.11 -9.23 -11.25
CA GLU A 121 37.47 -8.62 -11.15
C GLU A 121 37.53 -7.10 -11.35
N GLN A 122 36.42 -6.42 -11.42
CA GLN A 122 36.36 -4.96 -11.54
C GLN A 122 35.47 -4.34 -10.44
N ASP A 123 35.77 -3.10 -10.12
CA ASP A 123 34.93 -2.33 -9.21
C ASP A 123 33.86 -1.58 -9.98
N VAL A 124 32.63 -1.62 -9.49
CA VAL A 124 31.49 -0.97 -10.11
C VAL A 124 30.86 0.01 -9.16
N THR A 125 30.74 1.25 -9.58
CA THR A 125 30.01 2.29 -8.83
C THR A 125 28.57 2.34 -9.33
N VAL A 126 27.63 2.26 -8.40
CA VAL A 126 26.20 2.27 -8.70
C VAL A 126 25.56 3.55 -8.19
N ARG A 127 24.68 4.12 -9.01
CA ARG A 127 23.88 5.28 -8.68
C ARG A 127 22.41 5.02 -8.97
N ILE A 128 21.54 5.21 -8.00
CA ILE A 128 20.10 5.07 -8.21
C ILE A 128 19.55 6.30 -8.94
N LYS A 129 18.93 6.08 -10.09
CA LYS A 129 18.28 7.15 -10.89
C LYS A 129 16.84 7.35 -10.47
N THR A 130 16.07 6.27 -10.45
CA THR A 130 14.62 6.34 -10.22
C THR A 130 14.14 5.11 -9.46
N MET A 131 13.15 5.32 -8.62
CA MET A 131 12.40 4.26 -7.94
C MET A 131 10.92 4.49 -8.22
N LEU A 132 10.21 3.44 -8.61
CA LEU A 132 8.77 3.44 -8.81
C LEU A 132 8.16 2.27 -8.04
N ALA A 133 7.16 2.56 -7.24
CA ALA A 133 6.40 1.54 -6.54
C ALA A 133 4.99 1.47 -7.16
N ALA A 134 4.63 0.30 -7.68
CA ALA A 134 3.32 0.02 -8.25
C ALA A 134 2.96 -1.44 -7.97
N ASP A 135 1.70 -1.73 -7.67
CA ASP A 135 1.15 -3.09 -7.49
C ASP A 135 1.96 -3.97 -6.52
N SER A 136 2.44 -3.40 -5.43
CA SER A 136 3.31 -4.09 -4.45
C SER A 136 4.70 -4.48 -5.00
N VAL A 137 5.09 -3.96 -6.15
CA VAL A 137 6.41 -4.14 -6.76
C VAL A 137 7.18 -2.83 -6.70
N LEU A 138 8.39 -2.87 -6.16
CA LEU A 138 9.33 -1.76 -6.22
C LEU A 138 10.27 -1.96 -7.41
N GLN A 139 10.15 -1.10 -8.40
CA GLN A 139 11.04 -1.07 -9.55
C GLN A 139 12.13 -0.03 -9.30
N VAL A 140 13.39 -0.41 -9.47
CA VAL A 140 14.55 0.45 -9.22
C VAL A 140 15.40 0.51 -10.47
N TRP A 141 15.62 1.69 -10.98
CA TRP A 141 16.55 1.95 -12.08
C TRP A 141 17.85 2.48 -11.51
N ALA A 142 18.91 1.71 -11.68
CA ALA A 142 20.24 2.05 -11.23
C ALA A 142 21.21 2.13 -12.41
N GLU A 143 22.00 3.18 -12.45
CA GLU A 143 23.10 3.34 -13.38
C GLU A 143 24.35 2.74 -12.78
N ALA A 144 25.03 1.87 -13.50
CA ALA A 144 26.23 1.22 -13.04
C ALA A 144 27.42 1.63 -13.93
N GLU A 145 28.48 2.12 -13.31
CA GLU A 145 29.68 2.60 -13.95
C GLU A 145 30.87 1.75 -13.55
N LEU A 146 31.55 1.16 -14.54
CA LEU A 146 32.80 0.43 -14.34
C LEU A 146 33.91 1.42 -13.97
N LYS A 147 34.61 1.16 -12.87
CA LYS A 147 35.76 1.93 -12.45
C LYS A 147 36.99 1.41 -13.22
N PRO A 148 37.77 2.29 -13.86
CA PRO A 148 38.99 1.82 -14.51
C PRO A 148 39.91 1.16 -13.48
N PRO A 149 40.60 0.08 -13.84
CA PRO A 149 41.60 -0.55 -12.95
C PRO A 149 42.66 0.50 -12.58
N GLN A 150 42.93 0.60 -11.29
CA GLN A 150 44.04 1.42 -10.79
C GLN A 150 45.37 0.70 -10.99
#